data_27a9366da6f901d7182986f3db0ee660
#
_entry.id   27a9366da6f901d7182986f3db0ee660
#
_cell.length_a   1.000
_cell.length_b   1.000
_cell.length_c   1.000
_cell.angle_alpha   90.00
_cell.angle_beta   90.00
_cell.angle_gamma   90.00
#
_symmetry.space_group_name_H-M   'P 1'
#
loop_
_entity.id
_entity.type
_entity.pdbx_description
1 polymer ?
#
loop_
_entity_poly.entity_id
_entity_poly.type
_entity_poly.pdbx_seq_one_letter_code
_entity_poly.pdbx_strand_id
1 'polypeptide(L)'
;MLQRLRGFRDMYPEYMRARRIVFDKICSVARSFGFHEIDSPSVELLDLFRIKSGEEIVKQTFSFMDKGGREITLIPELTPSVARMIAARKDLTKPVKWFSFPKMWRYEEPQSGRLREFYQFNADIFGVSEIYADAEVMALAMEILDSLGLEGKYTMRFSDRILMENMLRSMHIDNIEEAFRIIDKKDKIPEEVFYEEMKKITSEENVDTLLDILRISGDIDAVLSKLEHFERGEVIANLKDLLSAYGKHAVFDLSIVRGLAYYTGIVFEVHDVRGEYRAILGGGRYDGVVELFGAQHTPAVGFGMGDAVLELLMRREGVWPEEKIDMDYFVAIIPGFREEAIKVAMQLRKKGYRVDIELRERSIGKQMKYANKINARYVIIVGEEIKSGEVVLKDMESGEQKVVKVENIGN
;
A
#
# COMPACT_ATOMS: atom_id res chain seq x y z
N MET A 1 4.18 26.44 20.65
CA MET A 1 3.89 25.99 19.27
C MET A 1 3.05 24.72 19.35
N LEU A 2 1.93 24.63 18.64
CA LEU A 2 1.13 23.39 18.61
C LEU A 2 1.92 22.30 17.87
N GLN A 3 2.01 21.13 18.47
CA GLN A 3 2.69 19.97 17.89
C GLN A 3 1.66 19.03 17.25
N ARG A 4 2.05 18.33 16.19
CA ARG A 4 1.22 17.27 15.63
C ARG A 4 1.15 16.06 16.57
N LEU A 5 0.11 15.26 16.42
CA LEU A 5 -0.04 14.02 17.18
C LEU A 5 1.07 13.02 16.81
N ARG A 6 1.56 12.26 17.80
CA ARG A 6 2.55 11.19 17.58
C ARG A 6 1.97 10.08 16.71
N GLY A 7 2.73 9.64 15.72
CA GLY A 7 2.29 8.62 14.74
C GLY A 7 1.50 9.16 13.54
N PHE A 8 1.37 10.49 13.42
CA PHE A 8 0.80 11.18 12.25
C PHE A 8 1.90 11.87 11.46
N ARG A 9 1.67 12.16 10.17
CA ARG A 9 2.65 12.81 9.28
C ARG A 9 2.07 14.06 8.66
N ASP A 10 2.85 15.16 8.64
CA ASP A 10 2.62 16.27 7.72
C ASP A 10 3.30 15.93 6.39
N MET A 11 2.56 16.02 5.29
CA MET A 11 3.04 15.68 3.96
C MET A 11 3.23 16.97 3.14
N TYR A 12 4.46 17.45 3.07
CA TYR A 12 4.82 18.65 2.30
C TYR A 12 4.85 18.38 0.78
N PRO A 13 4.84 19.42 -0.07
CA PRO A 13 4.69 19.26 -1.52
C PRO A 13 5.69 18.32 -2.18
N GLU A 14 6.96 18.35 -1.78
CA GLU A 14 8.01 17.47 -2.30
C GLU A 14 7.73 16.00 -1.98
N TYR A 15 7.28 15.72 -0.76
CA TYR A 15 6.86 14.37 -0.38
C TYR A 15 5.60 13.93 -1.15
N MET A 16 4.63 14.83 -1.29
CA MET A 16 3.38 14.52 -1.99
C MET A 16 3.60 14.21 -3.47
N ARG A 17 4.58 14.85 -4.12
CA ARG A 17 4.95 14.51 -5.51
C ARG A 17 5.50 13.11 -5.63
N ALA A 18 6.54 12.79 -4.84
CA ALA A 18 7.14 11.46 -4.83
C ALA A 18 6.10 10.38 -4.56
N ARG A 19 5.29 10.60 -3.52
CA ARG A 19 4.18 9.70 -3.17
C ARG A 19 3.19 9.52 -4.32
N ARG A 20 2.83 10.60 -5.04
CA ARG A 20 1.89 10.54 -6.16
C ARG A 20 2.43 9.63 -7.28
N ILE A 21 3.70 9.78 -7.63
CA ILE A 21 4.36 8.92 -8.63
C ILE A 21 4.27 7.44 -8.24
N VAL A 22 4.57 7.13 -6.98
CA VAL A 22 4.49 5.76 -6.45
C VAL A 22 3.05 5.24 -6.50
N PHE A 23 2.07 6.02 -6.04
CA PHE A 23 0.66 5.62 -6.01
C PHE A 23 0.09 5.42 -7.41
N ASP A 24 0.37 6.33 -8.33
CA ASP A 24 -0.09 6.24 -9.73
C ASP A 24 0.50 4.99 -10.42
N LYS A 25 1.75 4.64 -10.11
CA LYS A 25 2.38 3.43 -10.59
C LYS A 25 1.67 2.18 -10.07
N ILE A 26 1.43 2.09 -8.75
CA ILE A 26 0.70 0.99 -8.11
C ILE A 26 -0.69 0.82 -8.73
N CYS A 27 -1.45 1.93 -8.82
CA CYS A 27 -2.79 1.91 -9.40
C CYS A 27 -2.78 1.51 -10.89
N SER A 28 -1.76 1.92 -11.64
CA SER A 28 -1.60 1.54 -13.05
C SER A 28 -1.40 0.04 -13.21
N VAL A 29 -0.55 -0.58 -12.39
CA VAL A 29 -0.34 -2.03 -12.39
C VAL A 29 -1.64 -2.75 -12.01
N ALA A 30 -2.35 -2.32 -10.97
CA ALA A 30 -3.62 -2.93 -10.58
C ALA A 30 -4.65 -2.89 -11.73
N ARG A 31 -4.75 -1.76 -12.44
CA ARG A 31 -5.64 -1.65 -13.62
C ARG A 31 -5.22 -2.58 -14.76
N SER A 32 -3.92 -2.80 -14.98
CA SER A 32 -3.43 -3.74 -16.01
C SER A 32 -3.79 -5.20 -15.72
N PHE A 33 -3.99 -5.54 -14.44
CA PHE A 33 -4.53 -6.84 -14.00
C PHE A 33 -6.07 -6.90 -14.01
N GLY A 34 -6.75 -5.86 -14.52
CA GLY A 34 -8.20 -5.80 -14.61
C GLY A 34 -8.91 -5.46 -13.30
N PHE A 35 -8.20 -4.90 -12.33
CA PHE A 35 -8.83 -4.41 -11.10
C PHE A 35 -9.45 -3.02 -11.30
N HIS A 36 -10.59 -2.78 -10.68
CA HIS A 36 -11.30 -1.52 -10.70
C HIS A 36 -11.16 -0.80 -9.36
N GLU A 37 -10.93 0.52 -9.43
CA GLU A 37 -10.77 1.34 -8.24
C GLU A 37 -12.11 1.55 -7.54
N ILE A 38 -12.13 1.39 -6.23
CA ILE A 38 -13.26 1.71 -5.36
C ILE A 38 -12.78 2.62 -4.21
N ASP A 39 -13.71 3.25 -3.55
CA ASP A 39 -13.49 3.96 -2.30
C ASP A 39 -14.60 3.64 -1.30
N SER A 40 -14.30 3.74 -0.02
CA SER A 40 -15.24 3.53 1.08
C SER A 40 -15.20 4.70 2.05
N PRO A 41 -16.25 4.90 2.87
CA PRO A 41 -16.22 5.92 3.91
C PRO A 41 -15.02 5.73 4.85
N SER A 42 -14.38 6.85 5.21
CA SER A 42 -13.29 6.85 6.22
C SER A 42 -13.80 6.65 7.66
N VAL A 43 -15.11 6.75 7.86
CA VAL A 43 -15.81 6.55 9.14
C VAL A 43 -16.91 5.52 8.94
N GLU A 44 -16.92 4.50 9.76
CA GLU A 44 -17.90 3.42 9.74
C GLU A 44 -18.46 3.18 11.14
N LEU A 45 -19.54 2.40 11.24
CA LEU A 45 -20.03 1.90 12.52
C LEU A 45 -18.97 0.98 13.14
N LEU A 46 -18.71 1.13 14.43
CA LEU A 46 -17.73 0.29 15.14
C LEU A 46 -18.10 -1.20 15.08
N ASP A 47 -19.40 -1.52 15.07
CA ASP A 47 -19.89 -2.88 14.96
C ASP A 47 -19.47 -3.59 13.68
N LEU A 48 -19.23 -2.85 12.58
CA LEU A 48 -18.70 -3.43 11.33
C LEU A 48 -17.39 -4.18 11.55
N PHE A 49 -16.53 -3.63 12.41
CA PHE A 49 -15.22 -4.24 12.73
C PHE A 49 -15.34 -5.28 13.86
N ARG A 50 -16.24 -5.07 14.82
CA ARG A 50 -16.49 -6.01 15.92
C ARG A 50 -16.98 -7.36 15.41
N ILE A 51 -17.88 -7.36 14.44
CA ILE A 51 -18.44 -8.60 13.83
C ILE A 51 -17.34 -9.49 13.24
N LYS A 52 -16.35 -8.90 12.58
CA LYS A 52 -15.28 -9.66 11.90
C LYS A 52 -14.12 -10.03 12.83
N SER A 53 -13.66 -9.06 13.62
CA SER A 53 -12.35 -9.14 14.31
C SER A 53 -12.45 -9.13 15.83
N GLY A 54 -13.66 -9.17 16.38
CA GLY A 54 -13.91 -9.21 17.81
C GLY A 54 -13.48 -7.95 18.57
N GLU A 55 -13.41 -8.04 19.90
CA GLU A 55 -13.09 -6.90 20.79
C GLU A 55 -11.61 -6.47 20.73
N GLU A 56 -10.72 -7.29 20.18
CA GLU A 56 -9.30 -6.94 20.10
C GLU A 56 -9.06 -5.76 19.16
N ILE A 57 -9.73 -5.75 17.99
CA ILE A 57 -9.61 -4.64 17.03
C ILE A 57 -10.19 -3.35 17.61
N VAL A 58 -11.25 -3.44 18.42
CA VAL A 58 -11.89 -2.27 19.04
C VAL A 58 -10.89 -1.48 19.89
N LYS A 59 -10.00 -2.17 20.64
CA LYS A 59 -8.95 -1.52 21.42
C LYS A 59 -7.92 -0.77 20.58
N GLN A 60 -7.85 -1.07 19.29
CA GLN A 60 -6.90 -0.45 18.36
C GLN A 60 -7.58 0.59 17.45
N THR A 61 -8.85 0.95 17.69
CA THR A 61 -9.58 1.92 16.89
C THR A 61 -9.56 3.32 17.49
N PHE A 62 -9.75 4.33 16.64
CA PHE A 62 -10.11 5.70 17.02
C PHE A 62 -11.65 5.81 17.00
N SER A 63 -12.30 5.27 18.03
CA SER A 63 -13.75 5.22 18.14
C SER A 63 -14.31 6.37 18.99
N PHE A 64 -15.53 6.82 18.68
CA PHE A 64 -16.24 7.88 19.40
C PHE A 64 -17.75 7.82 19.11
N MET A 65 -18.53 8.50 19.97
CA MET A 65 -19.96 8.66 19.75
C MET A 65 -20.24 9.84 18.82
N ASP A 66 -21.05 9.63 17.78
CA ASP A 66 -21.52 10.73 16.95
C ASP A 66 -22.67 11.49 17.63
N LYS A 67 -23.10 12.61 17.04
CA LYS A 67 -24.23 13.40 17.55
C LYS A 67 -25.57 12.67 17.56
N GLY A 68 -25.69 11.58 16.81
CA GLY A 68 -26.87 10.70 16.74
C GLY A 68 -26.85 9.56 17.75
N GLY A 69 -25.82 9.49 18.61
CA GLY A 69 -25.67 8.45 19.62
C GLY A 69 -25.17 7.10 19.04
N ARG A 70 -24.52 7.09 17.89
CA ARG A 70 -23.97 5.88 17.28
C ARG A 70 -22.47 5.74 17.60
N GLU A 71 -22.02 4.54 17.95
CA GLU A 71 -20.59 4.23 18.05
C GLU A 71 -20.01 4.13 16.65
N ILE A 72 -19.11 5.05 16.33
CA ILE A 72 -18.41 5.12 15.05
C ILE A 72 -16.90 5.10 15.25
N THR A 73 -16.17 4.75 14.20
CA THR A 73 -14.70 4.71 14.22
C THR A 73 -14.11 5.17 12.90
N LEU A 74 -12.91 5.73 12.96
CA LEU A 74 -12.04 5.82 11.78
C LEU A 74 -11.64 4.40 11.38
N ILE A 75 -11.67 4.08 10.08
CA ILE A 75 -11.43 2.72 9.60
C ILE A 75 -10.00 2.23 9.95
N PRO A 76 -9.85 1.12 10.69
CA PRO A 76 -8.54 0.54 11.00
C PRO A 76 -8.04 -0.43 9.92
N GLU A 77 -8.96 -0.95 9.10
CA GLU A 77 -8.73 -1.86 7.97
C GLU A 77 -9.87 -1.71 6.95
N LEU A 78 -9.65 -2.16 5.72
CA LEU A 78 -10.63 -1.98 4.64
C LEU A 78 -11.58 -3.16 4.46
N THR A 79 -11.13 -4.39 4.69
CA THR A 79 -11.83 -5.63 4.35
C THR A 79 -13.30 -5.67 4.81
N PRO A 80 -13.68 -5.26 6.04
CA PRO A 80 -15.08 -5.23 6.45
C PRO A 80 -15.94 -4.27 5.63
N SER A 81 -15.42 -3.09 5.30
CA SER A 81 -16.13 -2.11 4.47
C SER A 81 -16.37 -2.64 3.06
N VAL A 82 -15.39 -3.27 2.43
CA VAL A 82 -15.52 -3.88 1.10
C VAL A 82 -16.49 -5.05 1.14
N ALA A 83 -16.39 -5.93 2.14
CA ALA A 83 -17.32 -7.06 2.30
C ALA A 83 -18.78 -6.58 2.44
N ARG A 84 -19.01 -5.50 3.22
CA ARG A 84 -20.34 -4.84 3.32
C ARG A 84 -20.79 -4.29 1.97
N MET A 85 -19.89 -3.69 1.19
CA MET A 85 -20.19 -3.16 -0.16
C MET A 85 -20.57 -4.29 -1.12
N ILE A 86 -19.86 -5.42 -1.10
CA ILE A 86 -20.18 -6.63 -1.89
C ILE A 86 -21.55 -7.19 -1.45
N ALA A 87 -21.80 -7.31 -0.15
CA ALA A 87 -23.07 -7.81 0.38
C ALA A 87 -24.27 -6.93 -0.02
N ALA A 88 -24.07 -5.62 -0.12
CA ALA A 88 -25.12 -4.68 -0.52
C ALA A 88 -25.44 -4.71 -2.02
N ARG A 89 -24.60 -5.30 -2.88
CA ARG A 89 -24.70 -5.28 -4.34
C ARG A 89 -24.88 -6.68 -4.91
N LYS A 90 -26.13 -7.17 -4.95
CA LYS A 90 -26.46 -8.50 -5.50
C LYS A 90 -26.34 -8.62 -7.03
N ASP A 91 -26.25 -7.49 -7.74
CA ASP A 91 -26.14 -7.36 -9.19
C ASP A 91 -24.70 -7.45 -9.73
N LEU A 92 -23.70 -7.57 -8.85
CA LEU A 92 -22.30 -7.64 -9.28
C LEU A 92 -22.01 -8.96 -10.03
N THR A 93 -21.49 -8.81 -11.25
CA THR A 93 -20.97 -9.95 -12.03
C THR A 93 -19.65 -10.41 -11.44
N LYS A 94 -19.56 -11.69 -11.07
CA LYS A 94 -18.33 -12.32 -10.55
C LYS A 94 -17.45 -12.86 -11.69
N PRO A 95 -16.12 -12.85 -11.59
CA PRO A 95 -15.34 -12.35 -10.46
C PRO A 95 -15.35 -10.84 -10.34
N VAL A 96 -15.40 -10.33 -9.10
CA VAL A 96 -15.22 -8.91 -8.81
C VAL A 96 -13.76 -8.67 -8.40
N LYS A 97 -13.05 -7.85 -9.16
CA LYS A 97 -11.67 -7.46 -8.88
C LYS A 97 -11.64 -5.98 -8.51
N TRP A 98 -11.47 -5.68 -7.25
CA TRP A 98 -11.45 -4.29 -6.75
C TRP A 98 -10.14 -3.95 -6.07
N PHE A 99 -9.70 -2.70 -6.20
CA PHE A 99 -8.62 -2.14 -5.42
C PHE A 99 -8.98 -0.77 -4.84
N SER A 100 -8.30 -0.40 -3.78
CA SER A 100 -8.45 0.91 -3.13
C SER A 100 -7.16 1.30 -2.41
N PHE A 101 -6.95 2.61 -2.22
CA PHE A 101 -5.77 3.14 -1.53
C PHE A 101 -6.18 4.16 -0.47
N PRO A 102 -7.05 3.79 0.49
CA PRO A 102 -7.55 4.69 1.52
C PRO A 102 -6.49 5.04 2.57
N LYS A 103 -6.78 6.10 3.30
CA LYS A 103 -6.12 6.40 4.57
C LYS A 103 -6.80 5.58 5.67
N MET A 104 -6.00 5.02 6.58
CA MET A 104 -6.45 4.20 7.70
C MET A 104 -5.86 4.68 9.01
N TRP A 105 -6.48 4.28 10.13
CA TRP A 105 -6.10 4.72 11.46
C TRP A 105 -6.11 3.58 12.47
N ARG A 106 -4.96 3.40 13.17
CA ARG A 106 -4.83 2.41 14.25
C ARG A 106 -4.23 3.05 15.49
N TYR A 107 -4.88 2.88 16.63
CA TYR A 107 -4.38 3.36 17.92
C TYR A 107 -3.31 2.41 18.47
N GLU A 108 -2.18 2.36 17.80
CA GLU A 108 -1.03 1.54 18.15
C GLU A 108 0.14 2.41 18.63
N GLU A 109 1.13 1.78 19.30
CA GLU A 109 2.36 2.50 19.66
C GLU A 109 3.19 2.76 18.41
N PRO A 110 3.49 4.01 18.07
CA PRO A 110 4.25 4.35 16.87
C PRO A 110 5.71 3.89 16.95
N GLN A 111 6.17 3.26 15.87
CA GLN A 111 7.55 2.83 15.69
C GLN A 111 7.92 2.87 14.20
N SER A 112 9.17 2.52 13.85
CA SER A 112 9.60 2.47 12.45
C SER A 112 8.68 1.56 11.62
N GLY A 113 8.12 2.08 10.54
CA GLY A 113 7.16 1.36 9.69
C GLY A 113 5.76 1.16 10.30
N ARG A 114 5.47 1.69 11.50
CA ARG A 114 4.14 1.58 12.16
C ARG A 114 3.66 2.95 12.62
N LEU A 115 2.66 3.46 11.92
CA LEU A 115 2.06 4.77 12.16
C LEU A 115 0.62 4.62 12.65
N ARG A 116 0.11 5.66 13.31
CA ARG A 116 -1.30 5.74 13.71
C ARG A 116 -2.20 6.19 12.56
N GLU A 117 -1.66 6.93 11.61
CA GLU A 117 -2.30 7.29 10.34
C GLU A 117 -1.38 6.88 9.19
N PHE A 118 -1.89 6.07 8.28
CA PHE A 118 -1.14 5.53 7.15
C PHE A 118 -2.07 5.31 5.95
N TYR A 119 -1.47 5.18 4.76
CA TYR A 119 -2.18 4.71 3.58
C TYR A 119 -1.93 3.23 3.39
N GLN A 120 -2.94 2.51 2.92
CA GLN A 120 -2.79 1.10 2.58
C GLN A 120 -3.43 0.84 1.22
N PHE A 121 -2.65 0.33 0.28
CA PHE A 121 -3.18 -0.24 -0.93
C PHE A 121 -3.79 -1.59 -0.61
N ASN A 122 -5.01 -1.84 -1.09
CA ASN A 122 -5.70 -3.11 -0.95
C ASN A 122 -6.18 -3.55 -2.32
N ALA A 123 -6.07 -4.84 -2.62
CA ALA A 123 -6.62 -5.46 -3.82
C ALA A 123 -7.23 -6.80 -3.47
N ASP A 124 -8.48 -7.02 -3.90
CA ASP A 124 -9.29 -8.16 -3.53
C ASP A 124 -10.01 -8.73 -4.76
N ILE A 125 -10.10 -10.06 -4.84
CA ILE A 125 -10.92 -10.82 -5.79
C ILE A 125 -12.03 -11.52 -5.02
N PHE A 126 -13.27 -11.31 -5.45
CA PHE A 126 -14.46 -11.95 -4.86
C PHE A 126 -15.15 -12.86 -5.85
N GLY A 127 -15.64 -13.99 -5.36
CA GLY A 127 -16.47 -14.93 -6.10
C GLY A 127 -15.69 -15.98 -6.90
N VAL A 128 -14.45 -16.28 -6.50
CA VAL A 128 -13.60 -17.34 -7.09
C VAL A 128 -13.04 -18.20 -5.97
N SER A 129 -13.39 -19.48 -5.96
CA SER A 129 -12.89 -20.49 -5.00
C SER A 129 -11.58 -21.14 -5.43
N GLU A 130 -11.33 -21.14 -6.75
CA GLU A 130 -10.19 -21.79 -7.37
C GLU A 130 -8.87 -21.05 -7.05
N ILE A 131 -7.80 -21.82 -6.95
CA ILE A 131 -6.44 -21.36 -6.64
C ILE A 131 -5.89 -20.31 -7.64
N TYR A 132 -6.54 -20.19 -8.80
CA TYR A 132 -6.17 -19.17 -9.80
C TYR A 132 -6.28 -17.74 -9.25
N ALA A 133 -7.26 -17.49 -8.38
CA ALA A 133 -7.42 -16.17 -7.77
C ALA A 133 -6.30 -15.86 -6.76
N ASP A 134 -5.82 -16.88 -6.03
CA ASP A 134 -4.68 -16.73 -5.11
C ASP A 134 -3.40 -16.39 -5.90
N ALA A 135 -3.14 -17.14 -6.98
CA ALA A 135 -1.99 -16.89 -7.86
C ALA A 135 -2.03 -15.49 -8.48
N GLU A 136 -3.20 -15.06 -8.98
CA GLU A 136 -3.41 -13.73 -9.59
C GLU A 136 -3.13 -12.59 -8.59
N VAL A 137 -3.64 -12.70 -7.36
CA VAL A 137 -3.44 -11.71 -6.30
C VAL A 137 -1.98 -11.66 -5.86
N MET A 138 -1.32 -12.81 -5.70
CA MET A 138 0.10 -12.89 -5.36
C MET A 138 0.98 -12.34 -6.49
N ALA A 139 0.67 -12.67 -7.74
CA ALA A 139 1.37 -12.13 -8.91
C ALA A 139 1.22 -10.61 -9.02
N LEU A 140 0.01 -10.07 -8.81
CA LEU A 140 -0.23 -8.62 -8.74
C LEU A 140 0.64 -7.95 -7.67
N ALA A 141 0.69 -8.53 -6.47
CA ALA A 141 1.48 -7.99 -5.36
C ALA A 141 2.97 -7.90 -5.72
N MET A 142 3.53 -8.94 -6.33
CA MET A 142 4.93 -8.98 -6.78
C MET A 142 5.17 -8.02 -7.95
N GLU A 143 4.27 -7.97 -8.94
CA GLU A 143 4.40 -7.06 -10.09
C GLU A 143 4.39 -5.60 -9.69
N ILE A 144 3.59 -5.23 -8.69
CA ILE A 144 3.63 -3.88 -8.10
C ILE A 144 5.03 -3.56 -7.57
N LEU A 145 5.62 -4.44 -6.78
CA LEU A 145 6.95 -4.23 -6.19
C LEU A 145 8.04 -4.17 -7.27
N ASP A 146 8.00 -5.05 -8.26
CA ASP A 146 8.94 -5.06 -9.38
C ASP A 146 8.82 -3.78 -10.20
N SER A 147 7.60 -3.32 -10.48
CA SER A 147 7.36 -2.06 -11.18
C SER A 147 7.92 -0.84 -10.46
N LEU A 148 8.03 -0.89 -9.12
CA LEU A 148 8.63 0.15 -8.30
C LEU A 148 10.18 0.06 -8.24
N GLY A 149 10.80 -0.88 -8.96
CA GLY A 149 12.26 -1.08 -8.98
C GLY A 149 12.77 -1.89 -7.79
N LEU A 150 11.92 -2.70 -7.18
CA LEU A 150 12.26 -3.53 -6.01
C LEU A 150 12.50 -5.01 -6.36
N GLU A 151 12.61 -5.37 -7.65
CA GLU A 151 12.94 -6.72 -8.08
C GLU A 151 14.22 -7.23 -7.38
N GLY A 152 14.18 -8.44 -6.83
CA GLY A 152 15.28 -9.04 -6.07
C GLY A 152 15.55 -8.39 -4.70
N LYS A 153 14.74 -7.44 -4.24
CA LYS A 153 14.88 -6.76 -2.94
C LYS A 153 13.89 -7.26 -1.89
N TYR A 154 13.00 -8.15 -2.27
CA TYR A 154 12.00 -8.75 -1.40
C TYR A 154 11.90 -10.25 -1.61
N THR A 155 11.25 -10.93 -0.66
CA THR A 155 10.87 -12.33 -0.74
C THR A 155 9.39 -12.46 -0.41
N MET A 156 8.61 -13.06 -1.33
CA MET A 156 7.25 -13.51 -1.06
C MET A 156 7.32 -14.85 -0.33
N ARG A 157 6.73 -14.92 0.86
CA ARG A 157 6.56 -16.17 1.61
C ARG A 157 5.08 -16.48 1.70
N PHE A 158 4.72 -17.75 1.59
CA PHE A 158 3.33 -18.19 1.73
C PHE A 158 3.22 -19.51 2.47
N SER A 159 2.05 -19.75 3.00
CA SER A 159 1.67 -20.99 3.66
C SER A 159 0.22 -21.35 3.32
N ASP A 160 -0.20 -22.52 3.73
CA ASP A 160 -1.59 -22.97 3.65
C ASP A 160 -2.14 -23.20 5.06
N ARG A 161 -3.12 -22.39 5.45
CA ARG A 161 -3.74 -22.44 6.77
C ARG A 161 -4.44 -23.80 7.04
N ILE A 162 -5.04 -24.39 6.00
CA ILE A 162 -5.71 -25.69 6.11
C ILE A 162 -4.67 -26.77 6.43
N LEU A 163 -3.54 -26.74 5.73
CA LEU A 163 -2.44 -27.69 6.01
C LEU A 163 -1.95 -27.55 7.46
N MET A 164 -1.69 -26.31 7.91
CA MET A 164 -1.24 -26.07 9.29
C MET A 164 -2.31 -26.51 10.30
N GLU A 165 -3.58 -26.24 10.05
CA GLU A 165 -4.68 -26.72 10.91
C GLU A 165 -4.71 -28.25 11.00
N ASN A 166 -4.58 -28.96 9.87
CA ASN A 166 -4.53 -30.43 9.84
C ASN A 166 -3.34 -30.96 10.64
N MET A 167 -2.17 -30.29 10.54
CA MET A 167 -1.00 -30.64 11.37
C MET A 167 -1.27 -30.46 12.86
N LEU A 168 -1.80 -29.31 13.26
CA LEU A 168 -2.13 -29.03 14.67
C LEU A 168 -3.14 -30.06 15.22
N ARG A 169 -4.18 -30.41 14.45
CA ARG A 169 -5.17 -31.44 14.83
C ARG A 169 -4.56 -32.83 14.93
N SER A 170 -3.63 -33.20 14.06
CA SER A 170 -2.91 -34.48 14.15
C SER A 170 -2.06 -34.59 15.42
N MET A 171 -1.65 -33.46 15.98
CA MET A 171 -0.94 -33.33 17.26
C MET A 171 -1.90 -33.20 18.45
N HIS A 172 -3.21 -33.42 18.26
CA HIS A 172 -4.25 -33.27 19.28
C HIS A 172 -4.31 -31.87 19.93
N ILE A 173 -4.03 -30.83 19.14
CA ILE A 173 -4.18 -29.45 19.56
C ILE A 173 -5.59 -28.99 19.13
N ASP A 174 -6.51 -28.93 20.09
CA ASP A 174 -7.92 -28.62 19.80
C ASP A 174 -8.20 -27.11 19.68
N ASN A 175 -7.46 -26.29 20.44
CA ASN A 175 -7.62 -24.83 20.40
C ASN A 175 -6.81 -24.22 19.25
N ILE A 176 -7.28 -24.42 18.03
CA ILE A 176 -6.62 -24.01 16.79
C ILE A 176 -6.43 -22.48 16.70
N GLU A 177 -7.42 -21.71 17.09
CA GLU A 177 -7.34 -20.23 17.02
C GLU A 177 -6.26 -19.68 17.95
N GLU A 178 -6.18 -20.21 19.17
CA GLU A 178 -5.15 -19.82 20.12
C GLU A 178 -3.76 -20.26 19.65
N ALA A 179 -3.64 -21.47 19.07
CA ALA A 179 -2.39 -21.94 18.48
C ALA A 179 -1.92 -20.99 17.37
N PHE A 180 -2.78 -20.60 16.44
CA PHE A 180 -2.45 -19.65 15.39
C PHE A 180 -2.05 -18.28 15.96
N ARG A 181 -2.72 -17.81 17.01
CA ARG A 181 -2.41 -16.53 17.67
C ARG A 181 -1.02 -16.55 18.31
N ILE A 182 -0.61 -17.67 18.88
CA ILE A 182 0.72 -17.84 19.48
C ILE A 182 1.76 -17.96 18.37
N ILE A 183 1.50 -18.76 17.34
CA ILE A 183 2.42 -18.95 16.19
C ILE A 183 2.69 -17.61 15.48
N ASP A 184 1.68 -16.76 15.27
CA ASP A 184 1.86 -15.40 14.68
C ASP A 184 2.81 -14.51 15.49
N LYS A 185 2.99 -14.79 16.77
CA LYS A 185 3.91 -14.05 17.63
C LYS A 185 5.32 -14.63 17.70
N LYS A 186 5.57 -15.79 17.11
CA LYS A 186 6.82 -16.54 17.26
C LYS A 186 8.06 -15.68 17.03
N ASP A 187 8.10 -14.92 15.93
CA ASP A 187 9.24 -14.07 15.59
C ASP A 187 9.22 -12.70 16.30
N LYS A 188 8.21 -12.44 17.15
CA LYS A 188 8.01 -11.16 17.86
C LYS A 188 8.30 -11.27 19.36
N ILE A 189 8.46 -12.50 19.88
CA ILE A 189 8.71 -12.79 21.29
C ILE A 189 9.91 -13.76 21.43
N PRO A 190 10.61 -13.80 22.58
CA PRO A 190 11.65 -14.79 22.84
C PRO A 190 11.12 -16.22 22.70
N GLU A 191 11.96 -17.17 22.23
CA GLU A 191 11.58 -18.58 22.04
C GLU A 191 11.07 -19.22 23.33
N GLU A 192 11.67 -18.90 24.48
CA GLU A 192 11.23 -19.38 25.79
C GLU A 192 9.79 -18.94 26.12
N VAL A 193 9.42 -17.70 25.76
CA VAL A 193 8.06 -17.18 25.98
C VAL A 193 7.08 -17.88 25.04
N PHE A 194 7.46 -18.11 23.79
CA PHE A 194 6.66 -18.89 22.84
C PHE A 194 6.41 -20.30 23.36
N TYR A 195 7.46 -20.95 23.85
CA TYR A 195 7.41 -22.29 24.41
C TYR A 195 6.40 -22.38 25.58
N GLU A 196 6.51 -21.49 26.53
CA GLU A 196 5.61 -21.43 27.70
C GLU A 196 4.15 -21.09 27.33
N GLU A 197 3.92 -20.25 26.33
CA GLU A 197 2.56 -19.98 25.84
C GLU A 197 1.96 -21.23 25.16
N MET A 198 2.73 -21.91 24.31
CA MET A 198 2.28 -23.15 23.67
C MET A 198 2.00 -24.27 24.65
N LYS A 199 2.80 -24.44 25.71
CA LYS A 199 2.58 -25.45 26.77
C LYS A 199 1.24 -25.28 27.51
N LYS A 200 0.61 -24.12 27.45
CA LYS A 200 -0.73 -23.91 28.04
C LYS A 200 -1.83 -24.66 27.29
N ILE A 201 -1.59 -25.00 26.01
CA ILE A 201 -2.58 -25.57 25.09
C ILE A 201 -2.18 -26.97 24.55
N THR A 202 -0.95 -27.42 24.77
CA THR A 202 -0.47 -28.73 24.32
C THR A 202 0.69 -29.25 25.18
N SER A 203 1.16 -30.50 24.92
CA SER A 203 2.29 -31.13 25.61
C SER A 203 3.64 -30.53 25.16
N GLU A 204 4.69 -30.73 25.98
CA GLU A 204 6.07 -30.33 25.64
C GLU A 204 6.55 -30.99 24.34
N GLU A 205 6.31 -32.30 24.18
CA GLU A 205 6.66 -33.04 22.96
C GLU A 205 6.03 -32.44 21.70
N ASN A 206 4.78 -32.00 21.80
CA ASN A 206 4.10 -31.33 20.70
C ASN A 206 4.70 -29.96 20.42
N VAL A 207 5.14 -29.21 21.44
CA VAL A 207 5.81 -27.91 21.23
C VAL A 207 7.11 -28.09 20.46
N ASP A 208 7.93 -29.07 20.83
CA ASP A 208 9.18 -29.36 20.12
C ASP A 208 8.92 -29.78 18.67
N THR A 209 7.95 -30.66 18.44
CA THR A 209 7.52 -31.08 17.10
C THR A 209 7.01 -29.87 16.28
N LEU A 210 6.21 -29.00 16.88
CA LEU A 210 5.72 -27.79 16.23
C LEU A 210 6.85 -26.83 15.87
N LEU A 211 7.83 -26.62 16.74
CA LEU A 211 8.99 -25.80 16.45
C LEU A 211 9.78 -26.33 15.25
N ASP A 212 9.94 -27.66 15.12
CA ASP A 212 10.59 -28.25 13.95
C ASP A 212 9.76 -28.07 12.68
N ILE A 213 8.44 -28.18 12.75
CA ILE A 213 7.52 -27.91 11.64
C ILE A 213 7.64 -26.44 11.21
N LEU A 214 7.62 -25.51 12.15
CA LEU A 214 7.70 -24.06 11.87
C LEU A 214 9.06 -23.61 11.31
N ARG A 215 10.10 -24.45 11.38
CA ARG A 215 11.40 -24.25 10.72
C ARG A 215 11.41 -24.74 9.28
N ILE A 216 10.35 -25.45 8.84
CA ILE A 216 10.25 -25.92 7.45
C ILE A 216 9.92 -24.74 6.55
N SER A 217 10.91 -24.29 5.81
CA SER A 217 10.75 -23.28 4.76
C SER A 217 11.74 -23.56 3.63
N GLY A 218 11.47 -23.03 2.43
CA GLY A 218 12.35 -23.12 1.29
C GLY A 218 11.66 -23.37 -0.05
N ASP A 219 12.38 -24.04 -0.94
CA ASP A 219 11.81 -24.47 -2.21
C ASP A 219 10.63 -25.42 -1.99
N ILE A 220 9.57 -25.20 -2.77
CA ILE A 220 8.29 -25.90 -2.56
C ILE A 220 8.45 -27.40 -2.75
N ASP A 221 9.22 -27.87 -3.73
CA ASP A 221 9.40 -29.30 -3.98
C ASP A 221 10.15 -29.98 -2.82
N ALA A 222 11.18 -29.31 -2.30
CA ALA A 222 11.91 -29.80 -1.13
C ALA A 222 11.06 -29.83 0.13
N VAL A 223 10.10 -28.90 0.27
CA VAL A 223 9.17 -28.91 1.40
C VAL A 223 8.09 -29.96 1.23
N LEU A 224 7.49 -30.09 0.05
CA LEU A 224 6.45 -31.08 -0.25
C LEU A 224 6.94 -32.51 -0.02
N SER A 225 8.21 -32.80 -0.34
CA SER A 225 8.80 -34.10 -0.06
C SER A 225 8.83 -34.48 1.44
N LYS A 226 8.82 -33.48 2.33
CA LYS A 226 8.73 -33.67 3.78
C LYS A 226 7.29 -33.77 4.28
N LEU A 227 6.33 -33.40 3.45
CA LEU A 227 4.91 -33.29 3.77
C LEU A 227 4.05 -34.30 3.01
N GLU A 228 4.65 -35.40 2.47
CA GLU A 228 4.00 -36.40 1.62
C GLU A 228 2.71 -37.03 2.21
N HIS A 229 2.50 -36.95 3.52
CA HIS A 229 1.34 -37.49 4.21
C HIS A 229 0.17 -36.50 4.38
N PHE A 230 0.30 -35.27 3.88
CA PHE A 230 -0.73 -34.24 4.03
C PHE A 230 -1.45 -33.94 2.72
N GLU A 231 -2.79 -33.85 2.78
CA GLU A 231 -3.68 -33.77 1.61
C GLU A 231 -3.54 -32.49 0.74
N ARG A 232 -2.76 -31.46 1.17
CA ARG A 232 -2.70 -30.15 0.49
C ARG A 232 -1.52 -29.99 -0.47
N GLY A 233 -0.69 -31.01 -0.63
CA GLY A 233 0.52 -30.95 -1.47
C GLY A 233 0.23 -30.57 -2.92
N GLU A 234 -0.83 -31.13 -3.51
CA GLU A 234 -1.23 -30.87 -4.90
C GLU A 234 -1.67 -29.39 -5.11
N VAL A 235 -2.40 -28.81 -4.15
CA VAL A 235 -2.83 -27.41 -4.22
C VAL A 235 -1.62 -26.47 -4.14
N ILE A 236 -0.65 -26.77 -3.31
CA ILE A 236 0.59 -25.99 -3.16
C ILE A 236 1.46 -26.09 -4.42
N ALA A 237 1.58 -27.29 -5.00
CA ALA A 237 2.28 -27.51 -6.27
C ALA A 237 1.62 -26.72 -7.41
N ASN A 238 0.31 -26.79 -7.53
CA ASN A 238 -0.45 -26.01 -8.49
C ASN A 238 -0.22 -24.49 -8.36
N LEU A 239 -0.21 -23.97 -7.15
CA LEU A 239 0.07 -22.56 -6.91
C LEU A 239 1.47 -22.17 -7.38
N LYS A 240 2.48 -23.03 -7.12
CA LYS A 240 3.85 -22.84 -7.63
C LYS A 240 3.88 -22.74 -9.14
N ASP A 241 3.23 -23.68 -9.84
CA ASP A 241 3.22 -23.73 -11.31
C ASP A 241 2.53 -22.50 -11.89
N LEU A 242 1.42 -22.06 -11.30
CA LEU A 242 0.73 -20.84 -11.70
C LEU A 242 1.62 -19.60 -11.48
N LEU A 243 2.27 -19.45 -10.34
CA LEU A 243 3.20 -18.34 -10.10
C LEU A 243 4.36 -18.36 -11.08
N SER A 244 4.90 -19.53 -11.40
CA SER A 244 5.96 -19.69 -12.40
C SER A 244 5.50 -19.25 -13.79
N ALA A 245 4.24 -19.53 -14.17
CA ALA A 245 3.65 -19.05 -15.42
C ALA A 245 3.52 -17.52 -15.48
N TYR A 246 3.35 -16.85 -14.34
CA TYR A 246 3.44 -15.38 -14.21
C TYR A 246 4.90 -14.86 -14.20
N GLY A 247 5.90 -15.73 -14.25
CA GLY A 247 7.31 -15.35 -14.08
C GLY A 247 7.63 -14.93 -12.64
N LYS A 248 6.88 -15.41 -11.67
CA LYS A 248 7.02 -15.05 -10.25
C LYS A 248 7.39 -16.28 -9.41
N HIS A 249 8.08 -16.04 -8.31
CA HIS A 249 8.52 -17.09 -7.39
C HIS A 249 8.18 -16.71 -5.94
N ALA A 250 7.73 -17.69 -5.17
CA ALA A 250 7.46 -17.55 -3.75
C ALA A 250 8.08 -18.71 -2.97
N VAL A 251 8.44 -18.44 -1.72
CA VAL A 251 8.99 -19.41 -0.79
C VAL A 251 7.84 -19.98 0.07
N PHE A 252 7.74 -21.29 0.16
CA PHE A 252 6.81 -21.92 1.10
C PHE A 252 7.39 -21.88 2.51
N ASP A 253 6.62 -21.38 3.47
CA ASP A 253 7.09 -21.15 4.84
C ASP A 253 5.95 -21.39 5.84
N LEU A 254 6.00 -22.49 6.56
CA LEU A 254 4.98 -22.91 7.51
C LEU A 254 4.85 -21.98 8.72
N SER A 255 5.82 -21.11 8.97
CA SER A 255 5.72 -20.10 10.03
C SER A 255 4.74 -18.96 9.70
N ILE A 256 4.38 -18.79 8.41
CA ILE A 256 3.44 -17.77 7.96
C ILE A 256 2.00 -18.23 8.21
N VAL A 257 1.41 -17.81 9.31
CA VAL A 257 0.03 -18.20 9.68
C VAL A 257 -0.96 -17.05 9.70
N ARG A 258 -0.48 -15.80 9.73
CA ARG A 258 -1.28 -14.57 9.88
C ARG A 258 -2.21 -14.59 11.11
N GLY A 259 -2.06 -13.62 11.98
CA GLY A 259 -2.81 -13.54 13.25
C GLY A 259 -4.30 -13.19 13.14
N LEU A 260 -4.85 -13.07 11.91
CA LEU A 260 -6.25 -12.76 11.70
C LEU A 260 -7.07 -14.03 11.51
N ALA A 261 -8.03 -14.26 12.40
CA ALA A 261 -8.83 -15.49 12.47
C ALA A 261 -9.66 -15.80 11.21
N TYR A 262 -9.90 -14.81 10.35
CA TYR A 262 -10.77 -14.95 9.19
C TYR A 262 -10.14 -15.61 7.94
N TYR A 263 -8.82 -15.82 7.91
CA TYR A 263 -8.21 -16.52 6.79
C TYR A 263 -8.59 -18.01 6.76
N THR A 264 -8.89 -18.52 5.55
CA THR A 264 -9.47 -19.84 5.33
C THR A 264 -8.67 -20.72 4.37
N GLY A 265 -7.52 -20.29 3.90
CA GLY A 265 -6.72 -21.02 2.91
C GLY A 265 -5.29 -20.50 2.81
N ILE A 266 -4.83 -20.25 1.60
CA ILE A 266 -3.50 -19.68 1.34
C ILE A 266 -3.37 -18.35 2.08
N VAL A 267 -2.24 -18.16 2.74
CA VAL A 267 -1.81 -16.91 3.38
C VAL A 267 -0.41 -16.55 2.91
N PHE A 268 -0.11 -15.27 2.78
CA PHE A 268 1.19 -14.83 2.30
C PHE A 268 1.62 -13.50 2.91
N GLU A 269 2.93 -13.30 2.97
CA GLU A 269 3.58 -12.06 3.35
C GLU A 269 4.78 -11.77 2.45
N VAL A 270 5.10 -10.49 2.30
CA VAL A 270 6.34 -10.06 1.64
C VAL A 270 7.24 -9.36 2.64
N HIS A 271 8.46 -9.82 2.70
CA HIS A 271 9.52 -9.25 3.53
C HIS A 271 10.69 -8.76 2.67
N ASP A 272 11.42 -7.78 3.14
CA ASP A 272 12.68 -7.41 2.51
C ASP A 272 13.73 -8.52 2.71
N VAL A 273 14.62 -8.69 1.72
CA VAL A 273 15.62 -9.78 1.73
C VAL A 273 16.62 -9.68 2.89
N ARG A 274 16.76 -8.51 3.53
CA ARG A 274 17.68 -8.32 4.68
C ARG A 274 16.99 -8.58 6.02
N GLY A 275 15.65 -8.68 6.03
CA GLY A 275 14.87 -8.87 7.27
C GLY A 275 14.92 -7.67 8.23
N GLU A 276 15.23 -6.46 7.72
CA GLU A 276 15.37 -5.26 8.55
C GLU A 276 14.02 -4.62 8.88
N TYR A 277 13.02 -4.85 8.03
CA TYR A 277 11.69 -4.26 8.16
C TYR A 277 10.64 -5.33 8.46
N ARG A 278 9.51 -4.87 8.96
CA ARG A 278 8.29 -5.68 9.05
C ARG A 278 7.80 -6.05 7.65
N ALA A 279 6.81 -6.97 7.59
CA ALA A 279 6.16 -7.29 6.33
C ALA A 279 5.73 -6.01 5.58
N ILE A 280 6.12 -5.92 4.31
CA ILE A 280 5.77 -4.82 3.39
C ILE A 280 4.29 -4.90 3.04
N LEU A 281 3.82 -6.12 2.80
CA LEU A 281 2.43 -6.45 2.54
C LEU A 281 2.09 -7.82 3.10
N GLY A 282 0.81 -8.08 3.24
CA GLY A 282 0.32 -9.38 3.60
C GLY A 282 -1.12 -9.60 3.20
N GLY A 283 -1.46 -10.82 2.88
CA GLY A 283 -2.75 -11.21 2.37
C GLY A 283 -3.07 -12.68 2.56
N GLY A 284 -4.12 -13.12 1.90
CA GLY A 284 -4.56 -14.50 1.88
C GLY A 284 -6.03 -14.63 1.53
N ARG A 285 -6.52 -15.89 1.55
CA ARG A 285 -7.91 -16.27 1.27
C ARG A 285 -8.79 -16.15 2.52
N TYR A 286 -10.00 -15.58 2.38
CA TYR A 286 -10.93 -15.33 3.48
C TYR A 286 -12.40 -15.50 3.03
N ASP A 287 -12.80 -16.72 2.72
CA ASP A 287 -14.05 -17.06 2.04
C ASP A 287 -15.33 -16.74 2.83
N GLY A 288 -15.29 -16.70 4.16
CA GLY A 288 -16.48 -16.50 5.02
C GLY A 288 -16.81 -15.03 5.37
N VAL A 289 -16.00 -14.04 4.96
CA VAL A 289 -16.13 -12.67 5.47
C VAL A 289 -17.38 -11.95 4.93
N VAL A 290 -17.75 -12.18 3.68
CA VAL A 290 -18.93 -11.52 3.06
C VAL A 290 -20.24 -11.99 3.69
N GLU A 291 -20.31 -13.24 4.11
CA GLU A 291 -21.47 -13.84 4.78
C GLU A 291 -21.78 -13.19 6.13
N LEU A 292 -20.76 -12.70 6.84
CA LEU A 292 -20.94 -11.99 8.12
C LEU A 292 -21.84 -10.75 7.96
N PHE A 293 -21.97 -10.24 6.73
CA PHE A 293 -22.80 -9.10 6.39
C PHE A 293 -24.11 -9.47 5.68
N GLY A 294 -24.55 -10.74 5.83
CA GLY A 294 -25.86 -11.22 5.38
C GLY A 294 -25.98 -11.53 3.88
N ALA A 295 -24.85 -11.70 3.19
CA ALA A 295 -24.84 -12.14 1.79
C ALA A 295 -24.67 -13.66 1.67
N GLN A 296 -24.82 -14.16 0.43
CA GLN A 296 -24.48 -15.54 0.10
C GLN A 296 -22.97 -15.78 0.17
N HIS A 297 -22.59 -17.04 0.36
CA HIS A 297 -21.18 -17.47 0.32
C HIS A 297 -20.48 -16.89 -0.90
N THR A 298 -19.41 -16.15 -0.64
CA THR A 298 -18.65 -15.45 -1.67
C THR A 298 -17.16 -15.57 -1.33
N PRO A 299 -16.47 -16.58 -1.92
CA PRO A 299 -15.05 -16.75 -1.73
C PRO A 299 -14.28 -15.47 -2.05
N ALA A 300 -13.24 -15.19 -1.27
CA ALA A 300 -12.46 -13.98 -1.43
C ALA A 300 -10.98 -14.20 -1.11
N VAL A 301 -10.12 -13.53 -1.84
CA VAL A 301 -8.68 -13.46 -1.61
C VAL A 301 -8.17 -12.06 -1.90
N GLY A 302 -7.26 -11.56 -1.10
CA GLY A 302 -6.72 -10.20 -1.27
C GLY A 302 -5.53 -9.92 -0.38
N PHE A 303 -4.97 -8.73 -0.53
CA PHE A 303 -3.85 -8.27 0.29
C PHE A 303 -3.93 -6.79 0.61
N GLY A 304 -3.22 -6.41 1.68
CA GLY A 304 -2.99 -5.01 2.06
C GLY A 304 -1.50 -4.68 2.11
N MET A 305 -1.09 -3.58 1.47
CA MET A 305 0.27 -3.06 1.42
C MET A 305 0.32 -1.66 2.03
N GLY A 306 1.00 -1.53 3.19
CA GLY A 306 1.14 -0.25 3.88
C GLY A 306 2.20 0.66 3.24
N ASP A 307 1.91 1.95 3.14
CA ASP A 307 2.83 2.93 2.56
C ASP A 307 4.10 3.16 3.38
N ALA A 308 4.03 3.01 4.70
CA ALA A 308 5.14 3.36 5.59
C ALA A 308 6.36 2.44 5.43
N VAL A 309 6.15 1.12 5.39
CA VAL A 309 7.25 0.15 5.21
C VAL A 309 7.74 0.16 3.77
N LEU A 310 6.82 0.29 2.80
CA LEU A 310 7.17 0.42 1.38
C LEU A 310 8.11 1.62 1.14
N GLU A 311 7.79 2.78 1.72
CA GLU A 311 8.63 3.98 1.62
C GLU A 311 10.03 3.73 2.21
N LEU A 312 10.13 3.11 3.38
CA LEU A 312 11.42 2.81 4.01
C LEU A 312 12.28 1.93 3.11
N LEU A 313 11.69 0.88 2.53
CA LEU A 313 12.39 0.00 1.60
C LEU A 313 12.82 0.75 0.34
N MET A 314 11.92 1.50 -0.30
CA MET A 314 12.24 2.25 -1.52
C MET A 314 13.34 3.28 -1.30
N ARG A 315 13.37 3.95 -0.14
CA ARG A 315 14.44 4.90 0.21
C ARG A 315 15.78 4.19 0.44
N ARG A 316 15.78 3.06 1.15
CA ARG A 316 16.98 2.26 1.37
C ARG A 316 17.59 1.76 0.05
N GLU A 317 16.75 1.33 -0.88
CA GLU A 317 17.19 0.82 -2.18
C GLU A 317 17.45 1.94 -3.21
N GLY A 318 17.23 3.22 -2.85
CA GLY A 318 17.50 4.37 -3.72
C GLY A 318 16.51 4.54 -4.88
N VAL A 319 15.33 3.93 -4.79
CA VAL A 319 14.27 3.97 -5.83
C VAL A 319 13.08 4.85 -5.46
N TRP A 320 13.15 5.56 -4.31
CA TRP A 320 12.15 6.57 -3.97
C TRP A 320 12.27 7.76 -4.92
N PRO A 321 11.18 8.19 -5.58
CA PRO A 321 11.27 9.26 -6.58
C PRO A 321 11.78 10.58 -5.99
N GLU A 322 12.75 11.19 -6.67
CA GLU A 322 13.23 12.55 -6.39
C GLU A 322 12.96 13.44 -7.60
N GLU A 323 11.88 14.19 -7.58
CA GLU A 323 11.57 15.17 -8.63
C GLU A 323 12.13 16.54 -8.25
N LYS A 324 13.00 17.09 -9.11
CA LYS A 324 13.66 18.38 -8.87
C LYS A 324 12.95 19.59 -9.49
N ILE A 325 12.14 19.38 -10.53
CA ILE A 325 11.52 20.48 -11.29
C ILE A 325 10.10 20.72 -10.80
N ASP A 326 9.88 21.89 -10.22
CA ASP A 326 8.57 22.29 -9.70
C ASP A 326 7.75 23.13 -10.68
N MET A 327 8.41 23.96 -11.51
CA MET A 327 7.77 24.87 -12.43
C MET A 327 8.41 24.82 -13.82
N ASP A 328 7.58 24.77 -14.86
CA ASP A 328 8.08 24.86 -16.23
C ASP A 328 8.50 26.30 -16.53
N TYR A 329 7.69 27.28 -16.09
CA TYR A 329 7.95 28.71 -16.29
C TYR A 329 7.68 29.50 -15.02
N PHE A 330 8.53 30.51 -14.78
CA PHE A 330 8.24 31.60 -13.87
C PHE A 330 8.11 32.92 -14.66
N VAL A 331 7.01 33.64 -14.48
CA VAL A 331 6.80 34.94 -15.15
C VAL A 331 7.25 36.06 -14.23
N ALA A 332 8.38 36.64 -14.57
CA ALA A 332 8.94 37.82 -13.91
C ALA A 332 8.36 39.10 -14.55
N ILE A 333 8.11 40.12 -13.74
CA ILE A 333 7.37 41.32 -14.14
C ILE A 333 8.23 42.55 -13.95
N ILE A 334 8.41 43.32 -15.01
CA ILE A 334 8.88 44.70 -14.94
C ILE A 334 7.73 45.59 -14.46
N PRO A 335 7.96 46.58 -13.56
CA PRO A 335 6.91 47.50 -13.13
C PRO A 335 6.15 48.13 -14.30
N GLY A 336 4.81 48.11 -14.25
CA GLY A 336 3.93 48.64 -15.28
C GLY A 336 3.37 47.58 -16.27
N PHE A 337 3.86 46.31 -16.25
CA PHE A 337 3.45 45.28 -17.21
C PHE A 337 2.75 44.08 -16.56
N ARG A 338 2.04 44.33 -15.46
CA ARG A 338 1.40 43.25 -14.69
C ARG A 338 0.25 42.57 -15.45
N GLU A 339 -0.56 43.35 -16.17
CA GLU A 339 -1.71 42.80 -16.92
C GLU A 339 -1.24 41.90 -18.06
N GLU A 340 -0.21 42.32 -18.79
CA GLU A 340 0.40 41.58 -19.89
C GLU A 340 1.05 40.30 -19.36
N ALA A 341 1.76 40.38 -18.26
CA ALA A 341 2.37 39.23 -17.62
C ALA A 341 1.31 38.17 -17.20
N ILE A 342 0.17 38.60 -16.67
CA ILE A 342 -0.95 37.70 -16.35
C ILE A 342 -1.47 37.04 -17.63
N LYS A 343 -1.63 37.78 -18.74
CA LYS A 343 -2.08 37.19 -20.01
C LYS A 343 -1.10 36.16 -20.53
N VAL A 344 0.20 36.43 -20.48
CA VAL A 344 1.27 35.47 -20.86
C VAL A 344 1.20 34.22 -19.99
N ALA A 345 1.13 34.37 -18.68
CA ALA A 345 1.02 33.23 -17.76
C ALA A 345 -0.24 32.37 -18.05
N MET A 346 -1.37 33.02 -18.32
CA MET A 346 -2.62 32.34 -18.62
C MET A 346 -2.59 31.58 -19.95
N GLN A 347 -1.91 32.15 -21.00
CA GLN A 347 -1.72 31.43 -22.26
C GLN A 347 -0.94 30.13 -22.08
N LEU A 348 0.15 30.17 -21.29
CA LEU A 348 0.97 29.01 -21.04
C LEU A 348 0.25 27.94 -20.16
N ARG A 349 -0.51 28.41 -19.17
CA ARG A 349 -1.35 27.51 -18.35
C ARG A 349 -2.40 26.79 -19.19
N LYS A 350 -3.02 27.48 -20.16
CA LYS A 350 -3.97 26.85 -21.12
C LYS A 350 -3.31 25.82 -22.03
N LYS A 351 -2.00 25.94 -22.30
CA LYS A 351 -1.20 24.93 -23.01
C LYS A 351 -0.79 23.75 -22.11
N GLY A 352 -1.15 23.74 -20.81
CA GLY A 352 -0.87 22.67 -19.85
C GLY A 352 0.44 22.84 -19.06
N TYR A 353 1.14 23.96 -19.20
CA TYR A 353 2.38 24.21 -18.46
C TYR A 353 2.13 24.63 -17.02
N ARG A 354 3.03 24.24 -16.12
CA ARG A 354 3.08 24.72 -14.73
C ARG A 354 3.76 26.07 -14.70
N VAL A 355 2.99 27.12 -14.44
CA VAL A 355 3.45 28.51 -14.50
C VAL A 355 3.19 29.22 -13.19
N ASP A 356 4.26 29.67 -12.52
CA ASP A 356 4.16 30.62 -11.41
C ASP A 356 4.43 32.06 -11.93
N ILE A 357 3.95 33.05 -11.21
CA ILE A 357 4.04 34.44 -11.57
C ILE A 357 4.44 35.28 -10.36
N GLU A 358 5.19 36.35 -10.57
CA GLU A 358 5.53 37.32 -9.51
C GLU A 358 4.27 37.95 -8.90
N LEU A 359 4.01 37.61 -7.63
CA LEU A 359 2.86 38.14 -6.89
C LEU A 359 3.20 39.35 -6.00
N ARG A 360 4.49 39.65 -5.82
CA ARG A 360 4.97 40.75 -5.00
C ARG A 360 5.62 41.82 -5.92
N GLU A 361 5.83 43.01 -5.41
CA GLU A 361 6.56 44.05 -6.11
C GLU A 361 8.06 43.97 -5.81
N ARG A 362 8.67 42.83 -6.19
CA ARG A 362 10.10 42.60 -6.00
C ARG A 362 10.92 43.11 -7.18
N SER A 363 12.15 43.56 -6.93
CA SER A 363 13.10 43.86 -8.02
C SER A 363 13.40 42.61 -8.84
N ILE A 364 13.74 42.72 -10.12
CA ILE A 364 14.05 41.61 -11.04
C ILE A 364 15.07 40.65 -10.43
N GLY A 365 16.15 41.16 -9.82
CA GLY A 365 17.14 40.30 -9.17
C GLY A 365 16.57 39.43 -8.04
N LYS A 366 15.57 39.91 -7.28
CA LYS A 366 14.89 39.12 -6.25
C LYS A 366 13.91 38.13 -6.88
N GLN A 367 13.26 38.49 -7.99
CA GLN A 367 12.39 37.60 -8.75
C GLN A 367 13.19 36.45 -9.34
N MET A 368 14.37 36.70 -9.90
CA MET A 368 15.29 35.67 -10.42
C MET A 368 15.76 34.69 -9.31
N LYS A 369 16.10 35.24 -8.13
CA LYS A 369 16.45 34.39 -6.97
C LYS A 369 15.29 33.52 -6.53
N TYR A 370 14.05 34.02 -6.62
CA TYR A 370 12.86 33.25 -6.29
C TYR A 370 12.61 32.15 -7.35
N ALA A 371 12.70 32.49 -8.64
CA ALA A 371 12.58 31.51 -9.72
C ALA A 371 13.55 30.33 -9.57
N ASN A 372 14.80 30.63 -9.22
CA ASN A 372 15.80 29.60 -8.92
C ASN A 372 15.41 28.74 -7.69
N LYS A 373 14.88 29.36 -6.63
CA LYS A 373 14.47 28.65 -5.42
C LYS A 373 13.30 27.69 -5.64
N ILE A 374 12.39 28.02 -6.57
CA ILE A 374 11.26 27.14 -6.95
C ILE A 374 11.59 26.20 -8.09
N ASN A 375 12.85 26.10 -8.47
CA ASN A 375 13.37 25.26 -9.56
C ASN A 375 12.60 25.48 -10.88
N ALA A 376 12.32 26.74 -11.23
CA ALA A 376 11.73 27.07 -12.52
C ALA A 376 12.73 26.76 -13.63
N ARG A 377 12.30 26.00 -14.66
CA ARG A 377 13.16 25.67 -15.80
C ARG A 377 13.43 26.90 -16.66
N TYR A 378 12.41 27.69 -16.91
CA TYR A 378 12.52 28.93 -17.67
C TYR A 378 11.95 30.12 -16.90
N VAL A 379 12.53 31.30 -17.12
CA VAL A 379 11.96 32.57 -16.66
C VAL A 379 11.58 33.40 -17.86
N ILE A 380 10.32 33.88 -17.88
CA ILE A 380 9.82 34.83 -18.85
C ILE A 380 9.80 36.18 -18.18
N ILE A 381 10.58 37.13 -18.71
CA ILE A 381 10.58 38.50 -18.23
C ILE A 381 9.66 39.32 -19.14
N VAL A 382 8.60 39.89 -18.56
CA VAL A 382 7.64 40.72 -19.27
C VAL A 382 7.93 42.16 -18.98
N GLY A 383 8.30 42.90 -20.04
CA GLY A 383 8.67 44.32 -20.02
C GLY A 383 8.20 45.05 -21.29
N GLU A 384 8.94 46.03 -21.74
CA GLU A 384 8.61 46.88 -22.91
C GLU A 384 8.42 46.05 -24.21
N GLU A 385 9.13 44.91 -24.34
CA GLU A 385 9.10 44.03 -25.49
C GLU A 385 7.69 43.48 -25.77
N ILE A 386 6.84 43.40 -24.74
CA ILE A 386 5.47 42.88 -24.88
C ILE A 386 4.61 43.76 -25.81
N LYS A 387 4.94 45.05 -26.01
CA LYS A 387 4.25 45.95 -26.93
C LYS A 387 4.38 45.49 -28.38
N SER A 388 5.46 44.76 -28.71
CA SER A 388 5.67 44.11 -30.01
C SER A 388 5.28 42.62 -30.02
N GLY A 389 4.64 42.13 -28.96
CA GLY A 389 4.26 40.74 -28.83
C GLY A 389 5.41 39.81 -28.45
N GLU A 390 6.51 40.38 -27.92
CA GLU A 390 7.73 39.64 -27.55
C GLU A 390 7.99 39.71 -26.05
N VAL A 391 8.80 38.75 -25.56
CA VAL A 391 9.25 38.68 -24.17
C VAL A 391 10.69 38.16 -24.12
N VAL A 392 11.37 38.38 -23.01
CA VAL A 392 12.68 37.79 -22.79
C VAL A 392 12.50 36.43 -22.12
N LEU A 393 12.93 35.37 -22.78
CA LEU A 393 12.96 34.02 -22.25
C LEU A 393 14.39 33.67 -21.77
N LYS A 394 14.52 33.30 -20.51
CA LYS A 394 15.77 32.84 -19.93
C LYS A 394 15.68 31.39 -19.55
N ASP A 395 16.63 30.58 -20.03
CA ASP A 395 16.86 29.23 -19.56
C ASP A 395 17.65 29.28 -18.23
N MET A 396 17.13 28.64 -17.20
CA MET A 396 17.74 28.73 -15.86
C MET A 396 18.90 27.73 -15.66
N GLU A 397 19.01 26.74 -16.52
CA GLU A 397 20.08 25.74 -16.49
C GLU A 397 21.32 26.28 -17.24
N SER A 398 21.14 26.70 -18.50
CA SER A 398 22.23 27.23 -19.32
C SER A 398 22.57 28.69 -19.02
N GLY A 399 21.64 29.44 -18.46
CA GLY A 399 21.73 30.90 -18.28
C GLY A 399 21.49 31.74 -19.55
N GLU A 400 21.24 31.08 -20.71
CA GLU A 400 20.98 31.74 -21.98
C GLU A 400 19.70 32.60 -21.94
N GLN A 401 19.77 33.76 -22.56
CA GLN A 401 18.61 34.65 -22.69
C GLN A 401 18.38 35.02 -24.17
N LYS A 402 17.10 35.00 -24.58
CA LYS A 402 16.71 35.38 -25.92
C LYS A 402 15.35 36.09 -25.93
N VAL A 403 15.16 36.99 -26.88
CA VAL A 403 13.85 37.58 -27.16
C VAL A 403 13.07 36.63 -28.04
N VAL A 404 11.85 36.33 -27.65
CA VAL A 404 10.97 35.41 -28.37
C VAL A 404 9.55 35.96 -28.45
N LYS A 405 8.82 35.64 -29.53
CA LYS A 405 7.40 35.94 -29.59
C LYS A 405 6.63 35.10 -28.60
N VAL A 406 5.65 35.68 -27.91
CA VAL A 406 4.81 35.01 -26.92
C VAL A 406 4.12 33.78 -27.52
N GLU A 407 3.68 33.84 -28.78
CA GLU A 407 3.03 32.74 -29.49
C GLU A 407 3.94 31.49 -29.66
N ASN A 408 5.26 31.70 -29.74
CA ASN A 408 6.26 30.64 -29.95
C ASN A 408 6.74 29.96 -28.67
N ILE A 409 6.31 30.44 -27.49
CA ILE A 409 6.71 29.82 -26.23
C ILE A 409 5.93 28.54 -26.02
N GLY A 410 6.66 27.46 -25.77
CA GLY A 410 6.09 26.15 -25.53
C GLY A 410 5.65 25.39 -26.79
N ASN A 411 6.18 25.76 -27.96
CA ASN A 411 6.07 25.00 -29.20
C ASN A 411 7.32 24.18 -29.44
#